data_dc3743d6617f3305467200f4d20c6729
#
_entry.id   dc3743d6617f3305467200f4d20c6729
#
_cell.length_a   1.000
_cell.length_b   1.000
_cell.length_c   1.000
_cell.angle_alpha   90.00
_cell.angle_beta   90.00
_cell.angle_gamma   90.00
#
_symmetry.space_group_name_H-M   'P 1'
#
loop_
_entity.id
_entity.type
_entity.pdbx_description
1 polymer ?
#
loop_
_entity_poly.entity_id
_entity_poly.type
_entity_poly.pdbx_seq_one_letter_code
_entity_poly.pdbx_strand_id
1 'polypeptide(L)'
;QHDARKSEKDFERIQENMMDANNFLREIKFDDVIDEKLEQIHYDQWPLISTFYSRFFPAKVGVVTLAEMMRDKKSPIVDFEEFKIKAYDIAEEIARKMIPFEKEKERKRSQKKSTGLPKPYDLEEVTGLQSIKEQRYKDRYFGRVTKNKESNEINLDGLLSALGLVKVFSKNKDTTITLTKKGKDFCLYENPVFKGKVDESLSEDESDFIKNNCIPQRPVQYQIVKDVIRLVSETKHGKTPDMADDLDKVCRDSIQGMADSNKLGEYAEKIQRDVLDKSKEILKSNKVIDGKILDVKDDEKEVRNLKKLKKQTPVESIRIATMGRLAELGVVHWHINDSGRSEYTIPDKKLAESISK
;
A
#
# COMPACT_ATOMS: atom_id res chain seq x y z
N GLN A 1 23.90 -3.35 -23.46
CA GLN A 1 24.19 -1.89 -23.60
C GLN A 1 23.04 -1.13 -24.29
N HIS A 2 22.33 -1.71 -25.26
CA HIS A 2 21.23 -1.03 -25.98
C HIS A 2 19.99 -0.88 -25.09
N ASP A 3 19.64 -1.90 -24.32
CA ASP A 3 18.49 -1.89 -23.39
C ASP A 3 18.73 -0.95 -22.19
N ALA A 4 19.96 -0.86 -21.69
CA ALA A 4 20.30 0.06 -20.61
C ALA A 4 20.15 1.53 -21.04
N ARG A 5 20.58 1.90 -22.24
CA ARG A 5 20.44 3.26 -22.79
C ARG A 5 18.98 3.63 -23.10
N LYS A 6 18.16 2.65 -23.52
CA LYS A 6 16.73 2.87 -23.72
C LYS A 6 16.02 3.15 -22.39
N SER A 7 16.29 2.34 -21.38
CA SER A 7 15.75 2.52 -20.02
C SER A 7 16.15 3.86 -19.38
N GLU A 8 17.33 4.38 -19.68
CA GLU A 8 17.78 5.67 -19.16
C GLU A 8 17.04 6.84 -19.79
N LYS A 9 16.85 6.85 -21.11
CA LYS A 9 16.06 7.86 -21.84
C LYS A 9 14.58 7.83 -21.44
N ASP A 10 14.01 6.66 -21.22
CA ASP A 10 12.62 6.52 -20.80
C ASP A 10 12.41 7.09 -19.40
N PHE A 11 13.41 6.96 -18.52
CA PHE A 11 13.35 7.54 -17.18
C PHE A 11 13.56 9.07 -17.17
N GLU A 12 14.45 9.59 -17.99
CA GLU A 12 14.61 11.04 -18.20
C GLU A 12 13.30 11.67 -18.68
N ARG A 13 12.60 11.01 -19.63
CA ARG A 13 11.29 11.45 -20.10
C ARG A 13 10.24 11.48 -18.99
N ILE A 14 10.22 10.48 -18.07
CA ILE A 14 9.31 10.49 -16.90
C ILE A 14 9.61 11.72 -16.02
N GLN A 15 10.88 12.06 -15.80
CA GLN A 15 11.26 13.22 -15.00
C GLN A 15 10.82 14.55 -15.61
N GLU A 16 11.01 14.72 -16.94
CA GLU A 16 10.58 15.91 -17.68
C GLU A 16 9.06 16.05 -17.62
N ASN A 17 8.33 14.99 -17.92
CA ASN A 17 6.88 14.97 -17.89
C ASN A 17 6.31 15.31 -16.50
N MET A 18 6.97 14.84 -15.43
CA MET A 18 6.58 15.16 -14.07
C MET A 18 6.74 16.66 -13.76
N MET A 19 7.83 17.25 -14.21
CA MET A 19 8.09 18.69 -13.97
C MET A 19 7.03 19.55 -14.67
N ASP A 20 6.69 19.21 -15.91
CA ASP A 20 5.64 19.88 -16.69
C ASP A 20 4.26 19.66 -16.09
N ALA A 21 3.96 18.44 -15.62
CA ALA A 21 2.70 18.14 -14.94
C ALA A 21 2.54 18.94 -13.65
N ASN A 22 3.61 19.12 -12.87
CA ASN A 22 3.59 19.92 -11.66
C ASN A 22 3.34 21.41 -11.95
N ASN A 23 3.92 21.95 -13.01
CA ASN A 23 3.64 23.33 -13.45
C ASN A 23 2.17 23.49 -13.84
N PHE A 24 1.62 22.56 -14.64
CA PHE A 24 0.22 22.54 -14.99
C PHE A 24 -0.70 22.49 -13.75
N LEU A 25 -0.39 21.64 -12.76
CA LEU A 25 -1.17 21.52 -11.53
C LEU A 25 -1.20 22.80 -10.69
N ARG A 26 -0.12 23.61 -10.71
CA ARG A 26 -0.09 24.89 -9.99
C ARG A 26 -1.05 25.92 -10.58
N GLU A 27 -1.29 25.85 -11.87
CA GLU A 27 -2.12 26.81 -12.62
C GLU A 27 -3.61 26.43 -12.62
N ILE A 28 -3.95 25.15 -12.51
CA ILE A 28 -5.32 24.65 -12.60
C ILE A 28 -6.12 24.92 -11.31
N LYS A 29 -7.35 25.47 -11.47
CA LYS A 29 -8.33 25.56 -10.41
C LYS A 29 -9.24 24.34 -10.48
N PHE A 30 -9.17 23.46 -9.47
CA PHE A 30 -9.88 22.17 -9.47
C PHE A 30 -11.39 22.28 -9.21
N ASP A 31 -11.83 23.34 -8.52
CA ASP A 31 -13.22 23.46 -8.07
C ASP A 31 -14.17 23.98 -9.17
N ASP A 32 -13.66 24.52 -10.28
CA ASP A 32 -14.45 25.21 -11.30
C ASP A 32 -14.89 24.34 -12.48
N VAL A 33 -14.56 23.02 -12.52
CA VAL A 33 -14.59 22.27 -13.80
C VAL A 33 -15.31 20.92 -13.74
N ILE A 34 -15.92 20.55 -12.64
CA ILE A 34 -16.68 19.30 -12.57
C ILE A 34 -18.14 19.61 -12.95
N ASP A 35 -18.56 19.09 -14.10
CA ASP A 35 -19.96 19.12 -14.55
C ASP A 35 -20.87 18.56 -13.43
N GLU A 36 -21.82 19.34 -12.93
CA GLU A 36 -22.78 18.95 -11.88
C GLU A 36 -23.59 17.68 -12.22
N LYS A 37 -23.54 17.24 -13.47
CA LYS A 37 -24.21 16.02 -13.96
C LYS A 37 -23.41 14.74 -13.74
N LEU A 38 -22.18 14.81 -13.18
CA LEU A 38 -21.37 13.65 -12.88
C LEU A 38 -21.70 13.11 -11.49
N GLU A 39 -22.02 11.81 -11.39
CA GLU A 39 -22.26 11.13 -10.12
C GLU A 39 -20.94 10.66 -9.53
N GLN A 40 -20.58 11.16 -8.34
CA GLN A 40 -19.37 10.75 -7.65
C GLN A 40 -19.52 9.35 -7.04
N ILE A 41 -18.56 8.48 -7.33
CA ILE A 41 -18.43 7.16 -6.67
C ILE A 41 -17.51 7.34 -5.46
N HIS A 42 -18.03 7.05 -4.27
CA HIS A 42 -17.29 7.24 -3.02
C HIS A 42 -16.50 6.00 -2.62
N TYR A 43 -15.40 6.22 -1.88
CA TYR A 43 -14.71 5.16 -1.16
C TYR A 43 -15.62 4.63 -0.03
N ASP A 44 -15.55 3.34 0.25
CA ASP A 44 -16.41 2.66 1.24
C ASP A 44 -16.18 3.07 2.70
N GLN A 45 -15.31 4.04 2.97
CA GLN A 45 -14.96 4.54 4.31
C GLN A 45 -14.36 3.46 5.24
N TRP A 46 -13.86 2.34 4.69
CA TRP A 46 -13.24 1.29 5.50
C TRP A 46 -12.18 1.87 6.45
N PRO A 47 -12.26 1.61 7.78
CA PRO A 47 -11.46 2.31 8.78
C PRO A 47 -10.01 1.79 8.90
N LEU A 48 -9.63 0.82 8.07
CA LEU A 48 -8.29 0.25 7.96
C LEU A 48 -7.70 0.53 6.59
N ILE A 49 -6.39 0.69 6.52
CA ILE A 49 -5.69 0.59 5.24
C ILE A 49 -5.52 -0.88 4.91
N SER A 50 -6.04 -1.32 3.77
CA SER A 50 -6.01 -2.72 3.36
C SER A 50 -4.59 -3.32 3.42
N THR A 51 -4.48 -4.56 3.84
CA THR A 51 -3.23 -5.32 3.84
C THR A 51 -2.64 -5.50 2.45
N PHE A 52 -3.46 -5.37 1.42
CA PHE A 52 -3.00 -5.43 0.04
C PHE A 52 -2.21 -4.19 -0.38
N TYR A 53 -2.33 -3.07 0.34
CA TYR A 53 -1.56 -1.84 0.10
C TYR A 53 -0.32 -1.85 1.01
N SER A 54 0.64 -2.72 0.70
CA SER A 54 1.82 -2.92 1.54
C SER A 54 2.85 -1.78 1.44
N ARG A 55 2.67 -0.86 0.49
CA ARG A 55 3.51 0.31 0.23
C ARG A 55 2.66 1.47 -0.27
N PHE A 56 3.16 2.69 -0.05
CA PHE A 56 2.53 3.94 -0.47
C PHE A 56 3.11 4.51 -1.76
N PHE A 57 4.34 4.14 -2.13
CA PHE A 57 4.98 4.64 -3.35
C PHE A 57 4.13 4.46 -4.62
N PRO A 58 3.37 3.36 -4.82
CA PRO A 58 2.44 3.26 -5.95
C PRO A 58 1.41 4.38 -6.01
N ALA A 59 1.02 4.97 -4.87
CA ALA A 59 0.12 6.12 -4.86
C ALA A 59 0.78 7.36 -5.46
N LYS A 60 2.08 7.58 -5.21
CA LYS A 60 2.84 8.66 -5.86
C LYS A 60 2.89 8.46 -7.37
N VAL A 61 3.18 7.25 -7.84
CA VAL A 61 3.15 6.93 -9.27
C VAL A 61 1.77 7.26 -9.86
N GLY A 62 0.69 6.86 -9.20
CA GLY A 62 -0.67 7.11 -9.66
C GLY A 62 -1.00 8.61 -9.77
N VAL A 63 -0.72 9.42 -8.75
CA VAL A 63 -1.07 10.85 -8.79
C VAL A 63 -0.24 11.62 -9.83
N VAL A 64 1.03 11.27 -10.01
CA VAL A 64 1.90 11.88 -11.03
C VAL A 64 1.41 11.53 -12.44
N THR A 65 1.11 10.26 -12.68
CA THR A 65 0.55 9.83 -13.98
C THR A 65 -0.78 10.52 -14.28
N LEU A 66 -1.65 10.63 -13.27
CA LEU A 66 -2.93 11.31 -13.45
C LEU A 66 -2.74 12.79 -13.80
N ALA A 67 -1.83 13.48 -13.13
CA ALA A 67 -1.48 14.87 -13.43
C ALA A 67 -0.94 15.04 -14.85
N GLU A 68 -0.06 14.15 -15.30
CA GLU A 68 0.46 14.11 -16.66
C GLU A 68 -0.67 13.95 -17.70
N MET A 69 -1.58 13.00 -17.48
CA MET A 69 -2.72 12.80 -18.37
C MET A 69 -3.67 14.00 -18.42
N MET A 70 -3.93 14.62 -17.26
CA MET A 70 -4.75 15.84 -17.19
C MET A 70 -4.11 16.98 -17.99
N ARG A 71 -2.78 17.16 -17.89
CA ARG A 71 -2.03 18.13 -18.68
C ARG A 71 -2.14 17.84 -20.17
N ASP A 72 -1.86 16.61 -20.61
CA ASP A 72 -1.81 16.21 -22.00
C ASP A 72 -3.18 16.34 -22.66
N LYS A 73 -4.24 15.99 -21.95
CA LYS A 73 -5.63 16.13 -22.41
C LYS A 73 -6.20 17.54 -22.21
N LYS A 74 -5.46 18.43 -21.54
CA LYS A 74 -5.94 19.77 -21.12
C LYS A 74 -7.32 19.69 -20.45
N SER A 75 -7.51 18.68 -19.60
CA SER A 75 -8.76 18.39 -18.94
C SER A 75 -8.51 18.03 -17.47
N PRO A 76 -9.34 18.54 -16.53
CA PRO A 76 -9.24 18.16 -15.11
C PRO A 76 -9.73 16.74 -14.83
N ILE A 77 -10.41 16.11 -15.79
CA ILE A 77 -10.89 14.73 -15.69
C ILE A 77 -10.36 13.92 -16.87
N VAL A 78 -10.02 12.67 -16.62
CA VAL A 78 -9.56 11.72 -17.63
C VAL A 78 -10.30 10.40 -17.50
N ASP A 79 -10.29 9.59 -18.57
CA ASP A 79 -10.86 8.25 -18.53
C ASP A 79 -10.17 7.39 -17.47
N PHE A 80 -10.95 6.67 -16.65
CA PHE A 80 -10.42 5.91 -15.51
C PHE A 80 -9.68 4.66 -15.95
N GLU A 81 -10.13 3.97 -16.98
CA GLU A 81 -9.46 2.75 -17.47
C GLU A 81 -8.17 3.09 -18.20
N GLU A 82 -8.17 4.15 -19.05
CA GLU A 82 -6.93 4.63 -19.68
C GLU A 82 -5.89 5.05 -18.64
N PHE A 83 -6.33 5.73 -17.57
CA PHE A 83 -5.46 6.09 -16.45
C PHE A 83 -4.82 4.86 -15.82
N LYS A 84 -5.59 3.82 -15.50
CA LYS A 84 -5.07 2.60 -14.86
C LYS A 84 -4.04 1.88 -15.73
N ILE A 85 -4.26 1.86 -17.04
CA ILE A 85 -3.31 1.28 -17.99
C ILE A 85 -2.00 2.07 -17.98
N LYS A 86 -2.07 3.39 -18.18
CA LYS A 86 -0.87 4.25 -18.21
C LYS A 86 -0.11 4.22 -16.89
N ALA A 87 -0.80 4.23 -15.76
CA ALA A 87 -0.18 4.18 -14.43
C ALA A 87 0.49 2.82 -14.17
N TYR A 88 -0.06 1.72 -14.68
CA TYR A 88 0.58 0.42 -14.62
C TYR A 88 1.88 0.39 -15.45
N ASP A 89 1.85 0.89 -16.68
CA ASP A 89 3.01 0.91 -17.57
C ASP A 89 4.18 1.73 -16.96
N ILE A 90 3.88 2.89 -16.38
CA ILE A 90 4.88 3.71 -15.68
C ILE A 90 5.41 2.98 -14.43
N ALA A 91 4.54 2.34 -13.64
CA ALA A 91 4.95 1.59 -12.47
C ALA A 91 5.85 0.39 -12.84
N GLU A 92 5.57 -0.30 -13.94
CA GLU A 92 6.41 -1.39 -14.46
C GLU A 92 7.76 -0.87 -14.96
N GLU A 93 7.78 0.25 -15.65
CA GLU A 93 9.02 0.87 -16.13
C GLU A 93 9.94 1.27 -14.97
N ILE A 94 9.38 1.87 -13.92
CA ILE A 94 10.12 2.17 -12.68
C ILE A 94 10.64 0.86 -12.04
N ALA A 95 9.83 -0.20 -12.00
CA ALA A 95 10.22 -1.48 -11.45
C ALA A 95 11.39 -2.10 -12.23
N ARG A 96 11.41 -1.98 -13.56
CA ARG A 96 12.51 -2.44 -14.44
C ARG A 96 13.84 -1.78 -14.10
N LYS A 97 13.83 -0.56 -13.57
CA LYS A 97 15.03 0.15 -13.12
C LYS A 97 15.41 -0.22 -11.68
N MET A 98 14.44 -0.25 -10.76
CA MET A 98 14.71 -0.45 -9.34
C MET A 98 15.10 -1.90 -9.00
N ILE A 99 14.43 -2.90 -9.59
CA ILE A 99 14.65 -4.32 -9.24
C ILE A 99 16.06 -4.80 -9.58
N PRO A 100 16.63 -4.54 -10.77
CA PRO A 100 18.02 -4.88 -11.07
C PRO A 100 19.02 -4.20 -10.14
N PHE A 101 18.83 -2.91 -9.85
CA PHE A 101 19.66 -2.15 -8.91
C PHE A 101 19.66 -2.80 -7.51
N GLU A 102 18.49 -3.17 -6.99
CA GLU A 102 18.37 -3.83 -5.69
C GLU A 102 19.01 -5.22 -5.68
N LYS A 103 18.96 -5.94 -6.80
CA LYS A 103 19.61 -7.24 -6.97
C LYS A 103 21.14 -7.09 -6.99
N GLU A 104 21.66 -6.12 -7.71
CA GLU A 104 23.09 -5.81 -7.75
C GLU A 104 23.64 -5.43 -6.36
N LYS A 105 22.86 -4.69 -5.56
CA LYS A 105 23.20 -4.30 -4.19
C LYS A 105 22.87 -5.38 -3.15
N GLU A 106 22.47 -6.58 -3.57
CA GLU A 106 22.10 -7.72 -2.71
C GLU A 106 21.13 -7.36 -1.57
N ARG A 107 20.17 -6.44 -1.86
CA ARG A 107 19.25 -5.93 -0.85
C ARG A 107 18.35 -7.02 -0.29
N LYS A 108 18.32 -7.14 1.04
CA LYS A 108 17.37 -7.97 1.75
C LYS A 108 15.94 -7.42 1.59
N ARG A 109 14.91 -8.25 1.82
CA ARG A 109 13.49 -7.86 1.70
C ARG A 109 13.14 -6.57 2.45
N SER A 110 13.73 -6.34 3.63
CA SER A 110 13.52 -5.13 4.43
C SER A 110 14.05 -3.85 3.78
N GLN A 111 15.03 -3.97 2.87
CA GLN A 111 15.70 -2.86 2.21
C GLN A 111 15.14 -2.56 0.82
N LYS A 112 14.28 -3.44 0.29
CA LYS A 112 13.72 -3.29 -1.06
C LYS A 112 12.67 -2.21 -1.12
N LYS A 113 12.91 -1.19 -1.92
CA LYS A 113 12.01 -0.07 -2.20
C LYS A 113 11.05 -0.36 -3.36
N SER A 114 11.43 -1.28 -4.27
CA SER A 114 10.57 -1.77 -5.35
C SER A 114 9.39 -2.61 -4.88
N THR A 115 9.32 -2.95 -3.58
CA THR A 115 8.17 -3.67 -3.01
C THR A 115 6.91 -2.83 -3.20
N GLY A 116 5.89 -3.41 -3.82
CA GLY A 116 4.65 -2.68 -4.17
C GLY A 116 4.60 -2.25 -5.64
N LEU A 117 5.70 -2.36 -6.38
CA LEU A 117 5.69 -2.20 -7.84
C LEU A 117 5.39 -3.52 -8.56
N PRO A 118 4.91 -3.49 -9.80
CA PRO A 118 4.73 -4.68 -10.61
C PRO A 118 6.07 -5.37 -10.81
N LYS A 119 6.07 -6.70 -10.84
CA LYS A 119 7.27 -7.43 -11.27
C LYS A 119 7.28 -7.46 -12.79
N PRO A 120 8.33 -6.92 -13.43
CA PRO A 120 8.49 -7.06 -14.88
C PRO A 120 8.53 -8.54 -15.25
N TYR A 121 7.84 -8.90 -16.32
CA TYR A 121 7.87 -10.24 -16.86
C TYR A 121 8.80 -10.26 -18.09
N ASP A 122 9.54 -11.35 -18.27
CA ASP A 122 10.21 -11.62 -19.53
C ASP A 122 9.14 -11.91 -20.58
N LEU A 123 9.28 -11.33 -21.77
CA LEU A 123 8.30 -11.37 -22.86
C LEU A 123 7.95 -12.79 -23.31
N GLU A 124 8.78 -13.79 -22.95
CA GLU A 124 8.59 -15.21 -23.29
C GLU A 124 7.56 -15.93 -22.39
N GLU A 125 7.18 -15.37 -21.24
CA GLU A 125 6.25 -15.98 -20.29
C GLU A 125 4.84 -15.37 -20.30
N VAL A 126 4.40 -14.74 -21.39
CA VAL A 126 3.06 -14.13 -21.49
C VAL A 126 1.98 -15.20 -21.49
N THR A 127 1.55 -15.60 -20.30
CA THR A 127 0.41 -16.49 -20.09
C THR A 127 -0.82 -15.69 -19.65
N GLY A 128 -2.03 -16.28 -19.79
CA GLY A 128 -3.26 -15.65 -19.27
C GLY A 128 -3.23 -15.29 -17.78
N LEU A 129 -2.30 -15.86 -16.99
CA LEU A 129 -2.03 -15.50 -15.59
C LEU A 129 -1.43 -14.09 -15.44
N GLN A 130 -0.72 -13.59 -16.46
CA GLN A 130 -0.13 -12.26 -16.42
C GLN A 130 -1.21 -11.18 -16.47
N SER A 131 -2.18 -11.29 -17.36
CA SER A 131 -3.28 -10.31 -17.45
C SER A 131 -4.09 -10.23 -16.16
N ILE A 132 -4.27 -11.36 -15.45
CA ILE A 132 -4.92 -11.41 -14.14
C ILE A 132 -4.09 -10.70 -13.07
N LYS A 133 -2.77 -10.85 -13.06
CA LYS A 133 -1.88 -10.18 -12.09
C LYS A 133 -1.82 -8.67 -12.35
N GLU A 134 -1.75 -8.27 -13.60
CA GLU A 134 -1.78 -6.89 -14.03
C GLU A 134 -3.11 -6.22 -13.62
N GLN A 135 -4.25 -6.84 -13.93
CA GLN A 135 -5.55 -6.33 -13.54
C GLN A 135 -5.67 -6.20 -12.00
N ARG A 136 -5.21 -7.22 -11.26
CA ARG A 136 -5.18 -7.16 -9.79
C ARG A 136 -4.30 -6.04 -9.26
N TYR A 137 -3.19 -5.72 -9.93
CA TYR A 137 -2.33 -4.62 -9.55
C TYR A 137 -3.04 -3.28 -9.79
N LYS A 138 -3.58 -3.07 -10.99
CA LYS A 138 -4.35 -1.87 -11.37
C LYS A 138 -5.50 -1.63 -10.39
N ASP A 139 -6.29 -2.65 -10.11
CA ASP A 139 -7.42 -2.57 -9.17
C ASP A 139 -6.96 -2.24 -7.75
N ARG A 140 -5.89 -2.86 -7.29
CA ARG A 140 -5.37 -2.69 -5.93
C ARG A 140 -4.82 -1.29 -5.69
N TYR A 141 -4.00 -0.79 -6.58
CA TYR A 141 -3.28 0.45 -6.33
C TYR A 141 -3.99 1.67 -6.94
N PHE A 142 -4.53 1.55 -8.12
CA PHE A 142 -5.12 2.67 -8.84
C PHE A 142 -6.63 2.76 -8.70
N GLY A 143 -7.28 1.63 -8.45
CA GLY A 143 -8.67 1.57 -8.05
C GLY A 143 -9.56 0.73 -8.95
N ARG A 144 -10.70 0.37 -8.38
CA ARG A 144 -11.79 -0.28 -9.10
C ARG A 144 -13.13 0.15 -8.53
N VAL A 145 -14.14 0.13 -9.37
CA VAL A 145 -15.53 0.30 -8.95
C VAL A 145 -16.07 -1.08 -8.55
N THR A 146 -16.59 -1.19 -7.34
CA THR A 146 -17.17 -2.42 -6.80
C THR A 146 -18.62 -2.19 -6.43
N LYS A 147 -19.46 -3.21 -6.62
CA LYS A 147 -20.84 -3.19 -6.16
C LYS A 147 -20.97 -4.07 -4.92
N ASN A 148 -21.45 -3.50 -3.83
CA ASN A 148 -21.80 -4.26 -2.65
C ASN A 148 -22.98 -5.17 -2.98
N LYS A 149 -22.87 -6.47 -2.70
CA LYS A 149 -23.91 -7.46 -3.02
C LYS A 149 -25.13 -7.35 -2.11
N GLU A 150 -24.97 -6.84 -0.91
CA GLU A 150 -26.01 -6.73 0.11
C GLU A 150 -26.77 -5.41 0.00
N SER A 151 -26.05 -4.27 -0.03
CA SER A 151 -26.66 -2.93 -0.11
C SER A 151 -26.90 -2.44 -1.54
N ASN A 152 -26.39 -3.11 -2.57
CA ASN A 152 -26.35 -2.65 -3.95
C ASN A 152 -25.56 -1.35 -4.18
N GLU A 153 -24.93 -0.80 -3.16
CA GLU A 153 -24.12 0.42 -3.27
C GLU A 153 -22.91 0.23 -4.17
N ILE A 154 -22.59 1.27 -4.90
CA ILE A 154 -21.40 1.31 -5.75
C ILE A 154 -20.33 2.07 -5.01
N ASN A 155 -19.19 1.42 -4.79
CA ASN A 155 -18.07 1.97 -4.05
C ASN A 155 -16.79 1.93 -4.87
N LEU A 156 -15.92 2.90 -4.61
CA LEU A 156 -14.56 2.94 -5.13
C LEU A 156 -13.62 2.25 -4.12
N ASP A 157 -12.87 1.26 -4.58
CA ASP A 157 -11.82 0.59 -3.83
C ASP A 157 -10.46 0.92 -4.45
N GLY A 158 -9.37 0.78 -3.70
CA GLY A 158 -8.00 0.99 -4.17
C GLY A 158 -7.21 1.95 -3.27
N LEU A 159 -5.86 1.95 -3.43
CA LEU A 159 -4.98 2.74 -2.58
C LEU A 159 -5.23 4.25 -2.73
N LEU A 160 -5.39 4.76 -3.95
CA LEU A 160 -5.58 6.19 -4.19
C LEU A 160 -6.85 6.72 -3.51
N SER A 161 -7.94 5.97 -3.58
CA SER A 161 -9.20 6.32 -2.91
C SER A 161 -9.12 6.16 -1.40
N ALA A 162 -8.46 5.10 -0.92
CA ALA A 162 -8.24 4.88 0.52
C ALA A 162 -7.43 6.02 1.17
N LEU A 163 -6.52 6.64 0.44
CA LEU A 163 -5.76 7.81 0.89
C LEU A 163 -6.49 9.15 0.62
N GLY A 164 -7.61 9.13 -0.09
CA GLY A 164 -8.39 10.32 -0.43
C GLY A 164 -7.71 11.22 -1.48
N LEU A 165 -6.87 10.65 -2.34
CA LEU A 165 -6.08 11.40 -3.33
C LEU A 165 -6.83 11.65 -4.63
N VAL A 166 -7.87 10.88 -4.92
CA VAL A 166 -8.63 10.93 -6.17
C VAL A 166 -10.14 10.94 -5.93
N LYS A 167 -10.87 11.43 -6.93
CA LYS A 167 -12.32 11.27 -7.08
C LYS A 167 -12.59 10.54 -8.38
N VAL A 168 -13.57 9.66 -8.38
CA VAL A 168 -14.06 8.96 -9.56
C VAL A 168 -15.53 9.30 -9.75
N PHE A 169 -15.93 9.53 -10.98
CA PHE A 169 -17.29 9.86 -11.35
C PHE A 169 -17.80 8.87 -12.39
N SER A 170 -19.11 8.66 -12.41
CA SER A 170 -19.79 7.86 -13.40
C SER A 170 -20.79 8.70 -14.18
N LYS A 171 -20.86 8.44 -15.50
CA LYS A 171 -21.91 8.96 -16.39
C LYS A 171 -22.16 7.94 -17.48
N ASN A 172 -23.38 7.43 -17.58
CA ASN A 172 -23.79 6.51 -18.66
C ASN A 172 -22.87 5.28 -18.84
N LYS A 173 -22.34 4.71 -17.74
CA LYS A 173 -21.34 3.60 -17.67
C LYS A 173 -19.88 4.01 -17.91
N ASP A 174 -19.61 5.22 -18.40
CA ASP A 174 -18.25 5.72 -18.49
C ASP A 174 -17.80 6.18 -17.10
N THR A 175 -16.57 5.88 -16.75
CA THR A 175 -15.96 6.30 -15.49
C THR A 175 -14.79 7.23 -15.77
N THR A 176 -14.76 8.34 -15.04
CA THR A 176 -13.70 9.34 -15.14
C THR A 176 -13.06 9.58 -13.77
N ILE A 177 -11.81 9.99 -13.76
CA ILE A 177 -11.02 10.22 -12.55
C ILE A 177 -10.39 11.61 -12.56
N THR A 178 -10.27 12.19 -11.35
CA THR A 178 -9.55 13.45 -11.12
C THR A 178 -8.79 13.39 -9.80
N LEU A 179 -7.81 14.29 -9.61
CA LEU A 179 -7.17 14.52 -8.33
C LEU A 179 -8.11 15.27 -7.37
N THR A 180 -8.04 14.95 -6.10
CA THR A 180 -8.55 15.82 -5.03
C THR A 180 -7.54 16.95 -4.78
N LYS A 181 -7.93 17.96 -3.95
CA LYS A 181 -6.96 18.92 -3.42
C LYS A 181 -5.80 18.22 -2.73
N LYS A 182 -6.09 17.20 -1.91
CA LYS A 182 -5.09 16.37 -1.23
C LYS A 182 -4.19 15.63 -2.24
N GLY A 183 -4.76 15.08 -3.31
CA GLY A 183 -3.99 14.41 -4.36
C GLY A 183 -3.09 15.38 -5.12
N LYS A 184 -3.55 16.60 -5.39
CA LYS A 184 -2.75 17.68 -5.96
C LYS A 184 -1.57 18.04 -5.04
N ASP A 185 -1.84 18.29 -3.76
CA ASP A 185 -0.80 18.64 -2.79
C ASP A 185 0.25 17.53 -2.70
N PHE A 186 -0.16 16.26 -2.63
CA PHE A 186 0.75 15.12 -2.61
C PHE A 186 1.54 14.98 -3.92
N CYS A 187 0.94 15.26 -5.06
CA CYS A 187 1.62 15.22 -6.36
C CYS A 187 2.75 16.26 -6.44
N LEU A 188 2.56 17.45 -5.86
CA LEU A 188 3.52 18.56 -5.93
C LEU A 188 4.79 18.36 -5.10
N TYR A 189 4.82 17.43 -4.13
CA TYR A 189 6.06 17.10 -3.44
C TYR A 189 7.05 16.43 -4.37
N GLU A 190 8.31 16.76 -4.20
CA GLU A 190 9.39 16.13 -4.95
C GLU A 190 9.61 14.69 -4.49
N ASN A 191 9.80 13.79 -5.45
CA ASN A 191 10.04 12.37 -5.15
C ASN A 191 11.45 11.94 -5.55
N PRO A 192 12.19 11.23 -4.67
CA PRO A 192 13.56 10.80 -4.94
C PRO A 192 13.70 9.93 -6.18
N VAL A 193 12.77 8.97 -6.38
CA VAL A 193 12.83 8.04 -7.52
C VAL A 193 12.74 8.79 -8.84
N PHE A 194 11.85 9.78 -8.95
CA PHE A 194 11.71 10.61 -10.14
C PHE A 194 12.90 11.55 -10.36
N LYS A 195 13.75 11.73 -9.34
CA LYS A 195 15.05 12.42 -9.45
C LYS A 195 16.24 11.47 -9.67
N GLY A 196 15.98 10.20 -9.99
CA GLY A 196 17.01 9.20 -10.23
C GLY A 196 17.58 8.53 -8.99
N LYS A 197 17.12 8.89 -7.78
CA LYS A 197 17.57 8.27 -6.52
C LYS A 197 16.68 7.08 -6.20
N VAL A 198 17.03 5.91 -6.70
CA VAL A 198 16.24 4.67 -6.51
C VAL A 198 16.40 4.04 -5.12
N ASP A 199 17.16 4.67 -4.24
CA ASP A 199 17.40 4.22 -2.86
C ASP A 199 16.27 4.53 -1.90
N GLU A 200 15.47 5.54 -2.21
CA GLU A 200 14.37 6.04 -1.40
C GLU A 200 13.10 6.04 -2.24
N SER A 201 12.01 5.44 -1.74
CA SER A 201 10.73 5.41 -2.46
C SER A 201 9.89 6.68 -2.27
N LEU A 202 10.04 7.33 -1.11
CA LEU A 202 9.33 8.55 -0.74
C LEU A 202 10.32 9.55 -0.15
N SER A 203 10.07 10.84 -0.37
CA SER A 203 10.75 11.91 0.35
C SER A 203 10.23 12.05 1.79
N GLU A 204 10.92 12.85 2.60
CA GLU A 204 10.47 13.20 3.95
C GLU A 204 9.12 13.93 3.91
N ASP A 205 8.96 14.92 3.02
CA ASP A 205 7.71 15.66 2.85
C ASP A 205 6.54 14.76 2.45
N GLU A 206 6.75 13.81 1.52
CA GLU A 206 5.75 12.83 1.13
C GLU A 206 5.38 11.89 2.29
N SER A 207 6.38 11.46 3.06
CA SER A 207 6.18 10.62 4.23
C SER A 207 5.40 11.36 5.32
N ASP A 208 5.73 12.61 5.58
CA ASP A 208 5.04 13.48 6.53
C ASP A 208 3.60 13.77 6.10
N PHE A 209 3.39 14.01 4.82
CA PHE A 209 2.06 14.19 4.28
C PHE A 209 1.17 12.96 4.52
N ILE A 210 1.67 11.74 4.25
CA ILE A 210 0.94 10.50 4.46
C ILE A 210 0.64 10.29 5.95
N LYS A 211 1.63 10.49 6.83
CA LYS A 211 1.50 10.35 8.29
C LYS A 211 0.43 11.29 8.85
N ASN A 212 0.44 12.53 8.42
CA ASN A 212 -0.39 13.58 9.01
C ASN A 212 -1.77 13.72 8.34
N ASN A 213 -1.90 13.43 7.04
CA ASN A 213 -3.11 13.72 6.28
C ASN A 213 -3.86 12.48 5.77
N CYS A 214 -3.21 11.30 5.74
CA CYS A 214 -3.83 10.10 5.19
C CYS A 214 -4.14 9.05 6.26
N ILE A 215 -3.15 8.67 7.07
CA ILE A 215 -3.31 7.62 8.09
C ILE A 215 -4.37 8.00 9.14
N PRO A 216 -4.42 9.25 9.69
CA PRO A 216 -5.42 9.63 10.70
C PRO A 216 -6.87 9.54 10.22
N GLN A 217 -7.11 9.53 8.91
CA GLN A 217 -8.45 9.37 8.35
C GLN A 217 -8.95 7.92 8.41
N ARG A 218 -8.11 6.97 8.81
CA ARG A 218 -8.45 5.56 8.99
C ARG A 218 -8.30 5.22 10.48
N PRO A 219 -9.36 5.39 11.28
CA PRO A 219 -9.25 5.42 12.75
C PRO A 219 -8.68 4.13 13.34
N VAL A 220 -9.05 2.95 12.80
CA VAL A 220 -8.49 1.68 13.28
C VAL A 220 -7.02 1.55 12.90
N GLN A 221 -6.65 1.91 11.67
CA GLN A 221 -5.25 1.93 11.24
C GLN A 221 -4.42 2.90 12.08
N TYR A 222 -4.95 4.08 12.38
CA TYR A 222 -4.26 5.08 13.18
C TYR A 222 -4.02 4.59 14.60
N GLN A 223 -5.02 3.93 15.23
CA GLN A 223 -4.86 3.33 16.54
C GLN A 223 -3.78 2.23 16.54
N ILE A 224 -3.81 1.33 15.55
CA ILE A 224 -2.78 0.30 15.39
C ILE A 224 -1.38 0.93 15.29
N VAL A 225 -1.23 1.97 14.48
CA VAL A 225 0.06 2.67 14.30
C VAL A 225 0.57 3.22 15.63
N LYS A 226 -0.29 3.89 16.41
CA LYS A 226 0.08 4.43 17.73
C LYS A 226 0.54 3.34 18.70
N ASP A 227 -0.22 2.27 18.80
CA ASP A 227 0.06 1.19 19.77
C ASP A 227 1.31 0.38 19.37
N VAL A 228 1.51 0.15 18.06
CA VAL A 228 2.71 -0.51 17.53
C VAL A 228 3.96 0.35 17.78
N ILE A 229 3.90 1.66 17.53
CA ILE A 229 5.02 2.57 17.80
C ILE A 229 5.36 2.56 19.29
N ARG A 230 4.36 2.60 20.17
CA ARG A 230 4.57 2.52 21.62
C ARG A 230 5.31 1.24 22.00
N LEU A 231 4.82 0.07 21.55
CA LEU A 231 5.48 -1.21 21.82
C LEU A 231 6.93 -1.21 21.34
N VAL A 232 7.20 -0.81 20.09
CA VAL A 232 8.56 -0.81 19.55
C VAL A 232 9.46 0.18 20.28
N SER A 233 8.94 1.33 20.74
CA SER A 233 9.69 2.31 21.53
C SER A 233 10.10 1.81 22.92
N GLU A 234 9.23 1.03 23.54
CA GLU A 234 9.44 0.48 24.89
C GLU A 234 10.35 -0.76 24.87
N THR A 235 10.48 -1.40 23.71
CA THR A 235 11.30 -2.60 23.57
C THR A 235 12.79 -2.25 23.57
N LYS A 236 13.54 -2.75 24.57
CA LYS A 236 14.98 -2.57 24.62
C LYS A 236 15.66 -3.43 23.54
N HIS A 237 16.64 -2.85 22.85
CA HIS A 237 17.48 -3.55 21.88
C HIS A 237 17.97 -4.91 22.44
N GLY A 238 17.72 -5.99 21.71
CA GLY A 238 18.25 -7.33 22.00
C GLY A 238 17.40 -8.23 22.88
N LYS A 239 16.13 -7.89 23.20
CA LYS A 239 15.30 -8.70 24.10
C LYS A 239 14.10 -9.43 23.49
N THR A 240 13.88 -9.41 22.18
CA THR A 240 12.66 -10.05 21.63
C THR A 240 12.96 -11.16 20.63
N PRO A 241 12.98 -12.42 21.09
CA PRO A 241 12.86 -13.56 20.16
C PRO A 241 11.54 -13.59 19.42
N ASP A 242 10.45 -12.99 19.94
CA ASP A 242 9.07 -13.11 19.45
C ASP A 242 8.35 -11.77 19.24
N MET A 243 9.07 -10.72 18.76
CA MET A 243 8.47 -9.41 18.46
C MET A 243 7.25 -9.53 17.53
N ALA A 244 7.20 -10.54 16.64
CA ALA A 244 6.07 -10.78 15.76
C ALA A 244 4.79 -11.13 16.55
N ASP A 245 4.89 -11.97 17.57
CA ASP A 245 3.75 -12.39 18.40
C ASP A 245 3.24 -11.24 19.27
N ASP A 246 4.16 -10.45 19.83
CA ASP A 246 3.82 -9.24 20.60
C ASP A 246 3.12 -8.20 19.71
N LEU A 247 3.63 -7.98 18.49
CA LEU A 247 3.02 -7.08 17.52
C LEU A 247 1.65 -7.60 17.03
N ASP A 248 1.47 -8.91 16.83
CA ASP A 248 0.18 -9.51 16.49
C ASP A 248 -0.83 -9.32 17.62
N LYS A 249 -0.38 -9.46 18.88
CA LYS A 249 -1.21 -9.20 20.06
C LYS A 249 -1.63 -7.74 20.11
N VAL A 250 -0.71 -6.79 19.98
CA VAL A 250 -1.01 -5.35 19.97
C VAL A 250 -1.98 -5.00 18.86
N CYS A 251 -1.75 -5.48 17.62
CA CYS A 251 -2.68 -5.24 16.52
C CYS A 251 -4.08 -5.78 16.82
N ARG A 252 -4.18 -6.97 17.41
CA ARG A 252 -5.48 -7.56 17.79
C ARG A 252 -6.19 -6.71 18.85
N ASP A 253 -5.47 -6.33 19.89
CA ASP A 253 -6.02 -5.56 21.02
C ASP A 253 -6.47 -4.17 20.56
N SER A 254 -5.69 -3.50 19.68
CA SER A 254 -6.06 -2.22 19.05
C SER A 254 -7.35 -2.35 18.22
N ILE A 255 -7.44 -3.40 17.39
CA ILE A 255 -8.61 -3.65 16.53
C ILE A 255 -9.84 -3.95 17.40
N GLN A 256 -9.69 -4.80 18.43
CA GLN A 256 -10.78 -5.13 19.35
C GLN A 256 -11.27 -3.89 20.08
N GLY A 257 -10.38 -3.09 20.65
CA GLY A 257 -10.73 -1.86 21.37
C GLY A 257 -11.46 -0.85 20.48
N MET A 258 -11.06 -0.75 19.21
CA MET A 258 -11.76 0.12 18.26
C MET A 258 -13.13 -0.44 17.86
N ALA A 259 -13.28 -1.78 17.69
CA ALA A 259 -14.56 -2.41 17.42
C ALA A 259 -15.55 -2.21 18.58
N ASP A 260 -15.06 -2.28 19.82
CA ASP A 260 -15.88 -2.13 21.03
C ASP A 260 -16.24 -0.67 21.35
N SER A 261 -15.64 0.31 20.66
CA SER A 261 -15.73 1.74 21.02
C SER A 261 -17.02 2.44 20.61
N ASN A 262 -17.98 1.78 19.98
CA ASN A 262 -19.20 2.36 19.39
C ASN A 262 -18.96 3.53 18.38
N LYS A 263 -17.72 3.73 17.95
CA LYS A 263 -17.34 4.83 17.02
C LYS A 263 -17.32 4.41 15.55
N LEU A 264 -17.42 3.11 15.29
CA LEU A 264 -17.24 2.54 13.95
C LEU A 264 -18.55 2.17 13.26
N GLY A 265 -19.71 2.29 13.94
CA GLY A 265 -21.02 1.94 13.37
C GLY A 265 -21.03 0.51 12.80
N GLU A 266 -21.54 0.36 11.59
CA GLU A 266 -21.60 -0.94 10.86
C GLU A 266 -20.23 -1.61 10.64
N TYR A 267 -19.15 -0.82 10.62
CA TYR A 267 -17.80 -1.39 10.45
C TYR A 267 -17.33 -2.19 11.66
N ALA A 268 -17.90 -1.98 12.86
CA ALA A 268 -17.55 -2.73 14.06
C ALA A 268 -17.89 -4.22 13.88
N GLU A 269 -19.08 -4.56 13.42
CA GLU A 269 -19.51 -5.94 13.16
C GLU A 269 -18.68 -6.59 12.05
N LYS A 270 -18.43 -5.85 10.97
CA LYS A 270 -17.62 -6.35 9.84
C LYS A 270 -16.16 -6.61 10.26
N ILE A 271 -15.58 -5.74 11.08
CA ILE A 271 -14.23 -5.95 11.64
C ILE A 271 -14.23 -7.15 12.58
N GLN A 272 -15.21 -7.29 13.45
CA GLN A 272 -15.33 -8.43 14.35
C GLN A 272 -15.36 -9.75 13.55
N ARG A 273 -16.25 -9.86 12.58
CA ARG A 273 -16.42 -11.07 11.76
C ARG A 273 -15.22 -11.35 10.87
N ASP A 274 -14.80 -10.37 10.04
CA ASP A 274 -13.87 -10.59 8.93
C ASP A 274 -12.41 -10.55 9.37
N VAL A 275 -12.12 -9.95 10.53
CA VAL A 275 -10.75 -9.81 11.03
C VAL A 275 -10.54 -10.64 12.29
N LEU A 276 -11.29 -10.37 13.37
CA LEU A 276 -11.03 -10.95 14.67
C LEU A 276 -11.46 -12.41 14.77
N ASP A 277 -12.73 -12.72 14.41
CA ASP A 277 -13.25 -14.09 14.52
C ASP A 277 -12.59 -15.01 13.50
N LYS A 278 -12.40 -14.54 12.27
CA LYS A 278 -11.66 -15.28 11.25
C LYS A 278 -10.21 -15.55 11.66
N SER A 279 -9.56 -14.61 12.37
CA SER A 279 -8.23 -14.85 12.92
C SER A 279 -8.23 -15.94 13.98
N LYS A 280 -9.23 -15.93 14.89
CA LYS A 280 -9.40 -16.98 15.92
C LYS A 280 -9.60 -18.36 15.31
N GLU A 281 -10.42 -18.47 14.25
CA GLU A 281 -10.67 -19.75 13.53
C GLU A 281 -9.39 -20.27 12.87
N ILE A 282 -8.64 -19.41 12.18
CA ILE A 282 -7.39 -19.80 11.53
C ILE A 282 -6.36 -20.23 12.58
N LEU A 283 -6.24 -19.52 13.71
CA LEU A 283 -5.34 -19.91 14.80
C LEU A 283 -5.68 -21.29 15.38
N LYS A 284 -6.98 -21.60 15.55
CA LYS A 284 -7.41 -22.94 15.99
C LYS A 284 -6.99 -24.00 14.98
N SER A 285 -7.23 -23.76 13.69
CA SER A 285 -6.83 -24.67 12.61
C SER A 285 -5.31 -24.86 12.56
N ASN A 286 -4.52 -23.79 12.68
CA ASN A 286 -3.06 -23.86 12.70
C ASN A 286 -2.51 -24.65 13.90
N LYS A 287 -3.15 -24.56 15.10
CA LYS A 287 -2.78 -25.37 16.27
C LYS A 287 -2.98 -26.86 16.03
N VAL A 288 -4.05 -27.27 15.33
CA VAL A 288 -4.25 -28.66 14.94
C VAL A 288 -3.14 -29.15 14.00
N ILE A 289 -2.72 -28.30 13.06
CA ILE A 289 -1.61 -28.61 12.15
C ILE A 289 -0.29 -28.71 12.91
N ASP A 290 -0.05 -27.82 13.89
CA ASP A 290 1.14 -27.87 14.73
C ASP A 290 1.21 -29.17 15.55
N GLY A 291 0.08 -29.66 16.09
CA GLY A 291 -0.01 -30.96 16.72
C GLY A 291 0.41 -32.11 15.79
N LYS A 292 -0.14 -32.12 14.55
CA LYS A 292 0.27 -33.13 13.54
C LYS A 292 1.76 -33.04 13.17
N ILE A 293 2.34 -31.84 13.13
CA ILE A 293 3.77 -31.66 12.86
C ILE A 293 4.60 -32.29 13.98
N LEU A 294 4.16 -32.16 15.22
CA LEU A 294 4.84 -32.79 16.38
C LEU A 294 4.80 -34.31 16.30
N ASP A 295 3.71 -34.89 15.80
CA ASP A 295 3.54 -36.34 15.64
C ASP A 295 4.45 -36.92 14.53
N VAL A 296 4.74 -36.14 13.49
CA VAL A 296 5.54 -36.60 12.32
C VAL A 296 6.88 -35.88 12.16
N LYS A 297 7.42 -35.36 13.28
CA LYS A 297 8.62 -34.49 13.29
C LYS A 297 9.85 -35.07 12.57
N ASP A 298 9.98 -36.36 12.52
CA ASP A 298 11.13 -37.07 11.94
C ASP A 298 11.00 -37.27 10.41
N ASP A 299 9.82 -36.97 9.81
CA ASP A 299 9.61 -36.95 8.36
C ASP A 299 9.63 -35.52 7.83
N GLU A 300 10.79 -35.08 7.35
CA GLU A 300 10.98 -33.72 6.83
C GLU A 300 10.03 -33.37 5.67
N LYS A 301 9.67 -34.34 4.82
CA LYS A 301 8.77 -34.12 3.68
C LYS A 301 7.34 -33.88 4.16
N GLU A 302 6.88 -34.68 5.10
CA GLU A 302 5.53 -34.55 5.67
C GLU A 302 5.43 -33.27 6.51
N VAL A 303 6.42 -32.96 7.34
CA VAL A 303 6.52 -31.69 8.08
C VAL A 303 6.45 -30.50 7.13
N ARG A 304 7.18 -30.54 6.00
CA ARG A 304 7.15 -29.47 5.00
C ARG A 304 5.77 -29.31 4.34
N ASN A 305 5.09 -30.43 4.07
CA ASN A 305 3.73 -30.42 3.51
C ASN A 305 2.71 -29.87 4.52
N LEU A 306 2.76 -30.28 5.78
CA LEU A 306 1.90 -29.75 6.83
C LEU A 306 2.11 -28.26 7.07
N LYS A 307 3.37 -27.76 7.06
CA LYS A 307 3.66 -26.32 7.16
C LYS A 307 3.01 -25.50 6.04
N LYS A 308 2.87 -26.05 4.81
CA LYS A 308 2.18 -25.38 3.69
C LYS A 308 0.68 -25.25 3.91
N LEU A 309 0.06 -26.05 4.75
CA LEU A 309 -1.35 -25.96 5.08
C LEU A 309 -1.67 -24.87 6.10
N LYS A 310 -0.69 -24.38 6.84
CA LYS A 310 -0.86 -23.27 7.79
C LYS A 310 -1.23 -22.00 7.01
N LYS A 311 -2.25 -21.32 7.51
CA LYS A 311 -2.78 -20.10 6.90
C LYS A 311 -2.37 -18.88 7.73
N GLN A 312 -2.04 -17.80 7.05
CA GLN A 312 -1.83 -16.50 7.67
C GLN A 312 -3.16 -15.90 8.13
N THR A 313 -3.18 -15.38 9.35
CA THR A 313 -4.40 -14.74 9.88
C THR A 313 -4.58 -13.34 9.30
N PRO A 314 -5.82 -12.80 9.26
CA PRO A 314 -6.05 -11.39 8.95
C PRO A 314 -5.26 -10.42 9.83
N VAL A 315 -5.19 -10.65 11.14
CA VAL A 315 -4.40 -9.81 12.08
C VAL A 315 -2.91 -9.83 11.73
N GLU A 316 -2.35 -11.01 11.47
CA GLU A 316 -0.94 -11.14 11.03
C GLU A 316 -0.70 -10.40 9.70
N SER A 317 -1.65 -10.48 8.75
CA SER A 317 -1.57 -9.76 7.49
C SER A 317 -1.59 -8.23 7.69
N ILE A 318 -2.44 -7.74 8.60
CA ILE A 318 -2.50 -6.32 8.99
C ILE A 318 -1.17 -5.88 9.61
N ARG A 319 -0.61 -6.66 10.55
CA ARG A 319 0.70 -6.39 11.16
C ARG A 319 1.80 -6.27 10.10
N ILE A 320 1.94 -7.28 9.24
CA ILE A 320 2.99 -7.31 8.21
C ILE A 320 2.88 -6.08 7.29
N ALA A 321 1.66 -5.77 6.84
CA ALA A 321 1.44 -4.62 5.96
C ALA A 321 1.72 -3.29 6.69
N THR A 322 1.27 -3.15 7.94
CA THR A 322 1.49 -1.95 8.74
C THR A 322 2.97 -1.72 8.99
N MET A 323 3.72 -2.74 9.42
CA MET A 323 5.17 -2.62 9.64
C MET A 323 5.92 -2.28 8.35
N GLY A 324 5.52 -2.86 7.23
CA GLY A 324 6.08 -2.54 5.93
C GLY A 324 5.84 -1.08 5.50
N ARG A 325 4.65 -0.54 5.74
CA ARG A 325 4.32 0.86 5.49
C ARG A 325 5.07 1.81 6.42
N LEU A 326 5.16 1.49 7.72
CA LEU A 326 5.91 2.29 8.69
C LEU A 326 7.41 2.32 8.37
N ALA A 327 7.96 1.23 7.87
CA ALA A 327 9.35 1.17 7.40
C ALA A 327 9.57 2.02 6.13
N GLU A 328 8.60 2.05 5.22
CA GLU A 328 8.67 2.92 4.04
C GLU A 328 8.61 4.41 4.42
N LEU A 329 7.79 4.76 5.42
CA LEU A 329 7.65 6.12 5.94
C LEU A 329 8.81 6.56 6.85
N GLY A 330 9.80 5.70 7.09
CA GLY A 330 10.92 5.99 7.97
C GLY A 330 10.57 6.04 9.46
N VAL A 331 9.35 5.66 9.86
CA VAL A 331 8.90 5.64 11.27
C VAL A 331 9.56 4.51 12.06
N VAL A 332 9.75 3.34 11.41
CA VAL A 332 10.49 2.22 11.98
C VAL A 332 11.63 1.82 11.05
N HIS A 333 12.75 1.43 11.65
CA HIS A 333 13.81 0.74 10.92
C HIS A 333 13.54 -0.76 10.98
N TRP A 334 13.38 -1.38 9.81
CA TRP A 334 13.14 -2.82 9.67
C TRP A 334 14.43 -3.53 9.27
N HIS A 335 14.88 -4.44 10.08
CA HIS A 335 16.02 -5.31 9.85
C HIS A 335 15.58 -6.78 9.79
N ILE A 336 16.24 -7.58 8.96
CA ILE A 336 16.11 -9.04 8.96
C ILE A 336 17.42 -9.60 9.47
N ASN A 337 17.36 -10.26 10.65
CA ASN A 337 18.54 -10.85 11.28
C ASN A 337 19.02 -12.13 10.56
N ASP A 338 20.10 -12.72 11.03
CA ASP A 338 20.70 -13.90 10.39
C ASP A 338 19.82 -15.15 10.47
N SER A 339 18.89 -15.22 11.43
CA SER A 339 17.89 -16.30 11.50
C SER A 339 16.68 -16.06 10.58
N GLY A 340 16.68 -14.97 9.77
CA GLY A 340 15.59 -14.60 8.85
C GLY A 340 14.38 -13.97 9.54
N ARG A 341 14.47 -13.60 10.82
CA ARG A 341 13.40 -12.94 11.57
C ARG A 341 13.44 -11.43 11.39
N SER A 342 12.27 -10.81 11.39
CA SER A 342 12.13 -9.36 11.32
C SER A 342 12.31 -8.73 12.70
N GLU A 343 13.15 -7.70 12.76
CA GLU A 343 13.40 -6.86 13.93
C GLU A 343 13.05 -5.41 13.56
N TYR A 344 12.50 -4.67 14.52
CA TYR A 344 12.09 -3.30 14.31
C TYR A 344 12.63 -2.40 15.41
N THR A 345 13.09 -1.21 15.03
CA THR A 345 13.56 -0.18 15.97
C THR A 345 13.01 1.17 15.55
N ILE A 346 12.94 2.10 16.50
CA ILE A 346 12.57 3.49 16.24
C ILE A 346 13.85 4.29 16.00
N PRO A 347 14.06 4.80 14.77
CA PRO A 347 15.25 5.61 14.46
C PRO A 347 15.18 7.01 15.08
N ASP A 348 13.99 7.61 15.16
CA ASP A 348 13.76 8.93 15.74
C ASP A 348 12.66 8.88 16.81
N LYS A 349 13.07 9.02 18.08
CA LYS A 349 12.14 9.03 19.22
C LYS A 349 11.17 10.20 19.20
N LYS A 350 11.60 11.38 18.75
CA LYS A 350 10.73 12.56 18.69
C LYS A 350 9.62 12.37 17.66
N LEU A 351 9.96 11.79 16.51
CA LEU A 351 8.98 11.44 15.49
C LEU A 351 7.97 10.41 16.03
N ALA A 352 8.46 9.36 16.70
CA ALA A 352 7.59 8.35 17.31
C ALA A 352 6.64 8.95 18.35
N GLU A 353 7.12 9.85 19.22
CA GLU A 353 6.32 10.56 20.21
C GLU A 353 5.27 11.47 19.56
N SER A 354 5.59 12.11 18.44
CA SER A 354 4.64 12.99 17.73
C SER A 354 3.46 12.22 17.12
N ILE A 355 3.68 10.99 16.66
CA ILE A 355 2.65 10.13 16.07
C ILE A 355 1.83 9.42 17.15
N SER A 356 2.42 9.14 18.32
CA SER A 356 1.75 8.42 19.40
C SER A 356 0.86 9.31 20.29
N LYS A 357 0.99 10.61 20.19
CA LYS A 357 0.08 11.60 20.80
C LYS A 357 -1.21 11.75 19.99
#